data_c21b2e7ee525a272df3d4d12c84d0b0f
#
_entry.id   c21b2e7ee525a272df3d4d12c84d0b0f
#
_cell.length_a   1.000
_cell.length_b   1.000
_cell.length_c   1.000
_cell.angle_alpha   90.00
_cell.angle_beta   90.00
_cell.angle_gamma   90.00
#
_symmetry.space_group_name_H-M   'P 1'
#
loop_
_entity.id
_entity.type
_entity.pdbx_description
1 polymer ?
#
loop_
_entity_poly.entity_id
_entity_poly.type
_entity_poly.pdbx_seq_one_letter_code
_entity_poly.pdbx_strand_id
1 'polypeptide(L)'
;IDNLMDEVRKFGIDGLNLDFESLKPEAGIHYIQFIRELSIECRANGIILSVDNYVPSAYTEFYNRKEQGIVADYVIVMAYDEHYAGGVVGTVSSLSYVQDGLANTMELVPKEKVIGAVPFFTRIWTVRDGKTTSRAVGMTAASRWIEENQVELQWLDDVGQYYGELKGEDGSVEYIWMEDLRSLELKAEAVADSGAAGIACWKLGFEPEEVWDVINP
;
A
#
# COMPACT_ATOMS: atom_id res chain seq x y z
N ILE A 1 -1.79 11.18 23.83
CA ILE A 1 -2.21 12.27 22.92
C ILE A 1 -1.44 13.53 23.25
N ASP A 2 -1.40 13.99 24.51
CA ASP A 2 -0.75 15.26 24.92
C ASP A 2 0.70 15.36 24.41
N ASN A 3 1.52 14.34 24.64
CA ASN A 3 2.90 14.30 24.16
C ASN A 3 3.00 14.42 22.62
N LEU A 4 2.07 13.82 21.88
CA LEU A 4 2.03 13.91 20.43
C LEU A 4 1.69 15.33 19.97
N MET A 5 0.69 15.96 20.62
CA MET A 5 0.31 17.34 20.32
C MET A 5 1.37 18.36 20.74
N ASP A 6 2.18 18.05 21.76
CA ASP A 6 3.33 18.87 22.12
C ASP A 6 4.41 18.82 21.02
N GLU A 7 4.70 17.66 20.44
CA GLU A 7 5.64 17.55 19.30
C GLU A 7 5.07 18.23 18.03
N VAL A 8 3.78 18.09 17.76
CA VAL A 8 3.10 18.80 16.66
C VAL A 8 3.33 20.31 16.77
N ARG A 9 3.05 20.90 17.94
CA ARG A 9 3.25 22.33 18.20
C ARG A 9 4.71 22.76 18.10
N LYS A 10 5.60 21.95 18.67
CA LYS A 10 7.04 22.22 18.69
C LYS A 10 7.66 22.29 17.29
N PHE A 11 7.24 21.39 16.38
CA PHE A 11 7.80 21.29 15.05
C PHE A 11 6.95 21.97 13.96
N GLY A 12 5.78 22.50 14.30
CA GLY A 12 4.89 23.14 13.34
C GLY A 12 4.37 22.17 12.29
N ILE A 13 3.94 20.98 12.71
CA ILE A 13 3.45 19.92 11.84
C ILE A 13 2.01 20.22 11.43
N ASP A 14 1.69 20.10 10.14
CA ASP A 14 0.35 20.41 9.58
C ASP A 14 -0.61 19.21 9.62
N GLY A 15 -0.10 18.00 9.77
CA GLY A 15 -0.92 16.78 9.78
C GLY A 15 -0.25 15.61 10.47
N LEU A 16 -1.05 14.65 10.90
CA LEU A 16 -0.61 13.38 11.47
C LEU A 16 -1.16 12.23 10.64
N ASN A 17 -0.33 11.25 10.37
CA ASN A 17 -0.72 9.98 9.80
C ASN A 17 -0.53 8.87 10.84
N LEU A 18 -1.58 8.05 11.05
CA LEU A 18 -1.55 6.91 11.97
C LEU A 18 -1.38 5.62 11.18
N ASP A 19 -0.19 5.05 11.27
CA ASP A 19 0.16 3.76 10.65
C ASP A 19 0.37 2.69 11.73
N PHE A 20 -0.74 2.20 12.30
CA PHE A 20 -0.74 1.14 13.32
C PHE A 20 -1.04 -0.20 12.68
N GLU A 21 0.01 -0.94 12.41
CA GLU A 21 -0.08 -2.27 11.81
C GLU A 21 -0.05 -3.40 12.84
N SER A 22 -0.47 -4.60 12.40
CA SER A 22 -0.41 -5.83 13.20
C SER A 22 -1.07 -5.75 14.57
N LEU A 23 -2.08 -4.90 14.72
CA LEU A 23 -2.89 -4.86 15.93
C LEU A 23 -3.65 -6.17 16.12
N LYS A 24 -3.88 -6.54 17.38
CA LYS A 24 -4.74 -7.67 17.72
C LYS A 24 -6.21 -7.22 17.79
N PRO A 25 -7.18 -8.11 17.51
CA PRO A 25 -8.61 -7.75 17.57
C PRO A 25 -9.04 -7.10 18.89
N GLU A 26 -8.44 -7.52 20.01
CA GLU A 26 -8.74 -6.96 21.33
C GLU A 26 -8.36 -5.50 21.47
N ALA A 27 -7.40 -5.02 20.67
CA ALA A 27 -6.98 -3.64 20.66
C ALA A 27 -7.94 -2.73 19.86
N GLY A 28 -8.80 -3.29 19.00
CA GLY A 28 -9.61 -2.52 18.07
C GLY A 28 -10.47 -1.44 18.73
N ILE A 29 -11.17 -1.79 19.83
CA ILE A 29 -12.00 -0.83 20.59
C ILE A 29 -11.17 0.30 21.19
N HIS A 30 -9.97 0.02 21.64
CA HIS A 30 -9.05 1.02 22.21
C HIS A 30 -8.42 1.89 21.13
N TYR A 31 -8.09 1.27 19.99
CA TYR A 31 -7.54 1.99 18.84
C TYR A 31 -8.54 2.99 18.27
N ILE A 32 -9.79 2.59 18.06
CA ILE A 32 -10.79 3.53 17.56
C ILE A 32 -11.11 4.65 18.59
N GLN A 33 -11.06 4.34 19.88
CA GLN A 33 -11.21 5.36 20.92
C GLN A 33 -10.04 6.35 20.90
N PHE A 34 -8.81 5.87 20.72
CA PHE A 34 -7.64 6.72 20.55
C PHE A 34 -7.78 7.66 19.33
N ILE A 35 -8.24 7.13 18.17
CA ILE A 35 -8.45 7.94 16.97
C ILE A 35 -9.52 9.03 17.22
N ARG A 36 -10.62 8.70 17.91
CA ARG A 36 -11.68 9.67 18.27
C ARG A 36 -11.13 10.82 19.11
N GLU A 37 -10.42 10.51 20.18
CA GLU A 37 -9.84 11.50 21.07
C GLU A 37 -8.78 12.36 20.34
N LEU A 38 -7.90 11.73 19.58
CA LEU A 38 -6.90 12.44 18.79
C LEU A 38 -7.55 13.36 17.74
N SER A 39 -8.64 12.92 17.09
CA SER A 39 -9.34 13.73 16.08
C SER A 39 -9.93 15.03 16.64
N ILE A 40 -10.30 15.04 17.92
CA ILE A 40 -10.79 16.26 18.60
C ILE A 40 -9.63 17.24 18.76
N GLU A 41 -8.48 16.76 19.23
CA GLU A 41 -7.28 17.59 19.40
C GLU A 41 -6.73 18.09 18.06
N CYS A 42 -6.71 17.25 17.05
CA CYS A 42 -6.28 17.65 15.70
C CYS A 42 -7.18 18.78 15.16
N ARG A 43 -8.50 18.63 15.22
CA ARG A 43 -9.45 19.66 14.77
C ARG A 43 -9.32 20.96 15.55
N ALA A 44 -9.16 20.89 16.88
CA ALA A 44 -8.98 22.07 17.72
C ALA A 44 -7.71 22.87 17.39
N ASN A 45 -6.69 22.19 16.83
CA ASN A 45 -5.39 22.78 16.47
C ASN A 45 -5.19 22.96 14.96
N GLY A 46 -6.19 22.67 14.11
CA GLY A 46 -6.09 22.79 12.66
C GLY A 46 -5.13 21.76 12.01
N ILE A 47 -4.97 20.59 12.62
CA ILE A 47 -4.10 19.49 12.16
C ILE A 47 -4.92 18.48 11.38
N ILE A 48 -4.46 18.12 10.20
CA ILE A 48 -5.06 17.04 9.38
C ILE A 48 -4.73 15.68 9.99
N LEU A 49 -5.75 14.82 10.13
CA LEU A 49 -5.59 13.45 10.63
C LEU A 49 -5.88 12.44 9.52
N SER A 50 -4.92 11.61 9.18
CA SER A 50 -5.09 10.45 8.30
C SER A 50 -4.78 9.14 9.01
N VAL A 51 -5.38 8.03 8.53
CA VAL A 51 -5.22 6.71 9.14
C VAL A 51 -4.99 5.68 8.06
N ASP A 52 -3.90 4.92 8.16
CA ASP A 52 -3.57 3.83 7.25
C ASP A 52 -4.32 2.55 7.63
N ASN A 53 -4.77 1.83 6.61
CA ASN A 53 -5.47 0.57 6.77
C ASN A 53 -5.06 -0.42 5.69
N TYR A 54 -5.03 -1.69 6.05
CA TYR A 54 -5.02 -2.78 5.07
C TYR A 54 -6.27 -2.76 4.20
N VAL A 55 -6.22 -3.40 3.03
CA VAL A 55 -7.41 -3.73 2.26
C VAL A 55 -8.43 -4.45 3.16
N PRO A 56 -9.72 -4.08 3.11
CA PRO A 56 -10.75 -4.68 3.94
C PRO A 56 -10.82 -6.20 3.80
N SER A 57 -10.83 -6.90 4.93
CA SER A 57 -10.99 -8.33 5.02
C SER A 57 -11.64 -8.70 6.35
N ALA A 58 -12.16 -9.92 6.48
CA ALA A 58 -12.73 -10.40 7.75
C ALA A 58 -11.72 -10.33 8.91
N TYR A 59 -10.43 -10.45 8.64
CA TYR A 59 -9.37 -10.40 9.66
C TYR A 59 -9.05 -8.97 10.14
N THR A 60 -9.52 -7.95 9.41
CA THR A 60 -9.21 -6.54 9.68
C THR A 60 -10.45 -5.68 10.00
N GLU A 61 -11.62 -6.31 10.20
CA GLU A 61 -12.87 -5.62 10.52
C GLU A 61 -12.78 -4.81 11.84
N PHE A 62 -12.00 -5.29 12.81
CA PHE A 62 -11.84 -4.65 14.12
C PHE A 62 -11.15 -3.27 14.05
N TYR A 63 -10.51 -2.91 12.92
CA TYR A 63 -10.01 -1.55 12.69
C TYR A 63 -11.15 -0.53 12.55
N ASN A 64 -12.39 -1.00 12.30
CA ASN A 64 -13.60 -0.16 12.25
C ASN A 64 -13.48 1.05 11.32
N ARG A 65 -13.21 0.79 10.04
CA ARG A 65 -13.01 1.83 9.00
C ARG A 65 -14.18 2.79 8.88
N LYS A 66 -15.42 2.31 9.13
CA LYS A 66 -16.61 3.15 9.13
C LYS A 66 -16.51 4.28 10.15
N GLU A 67 -16.07 3.97 11.36
CA GLU A 67 -15.88 5.00 12.39
C GLU A 67 -14.69 5.91 12.09
N GLN A 68 -13.60 5.35 11.54
CA GLN A 68 -12.46 6.15 11.08
C GLN A 68 -12.91 7.18 10.03
N GLY A 69 -13.74 6.77 9.05
CA GLY A 69 -14.29 7.64 8.02
C GLY A 69 -15.14 8.80 8.58
N ILE A 70 -15.71 8.67 9.80
CA ILE A 70 -16.45 9.73 10.48
C ILE A 70 -15.47 10.73 11.11
N VAL A 71 -14.45 10.26 11.80
CA VAL A 71 -13.64 11.09 12.70
C VAL A 71 -12.31 11.57 12.10
N ALA A 72 -11.69 10.81 11.18
CA ALA A 72 -10.48 11.22 10.46
C ALA A 72 -10.83 12.11 9.25
N ASP A 73 -9.85 12.88 8.78
CA ASP A 73 -9.95 13.65 7.54
C ASP A 73 -9.76 12.72 6.33
N TYR A 74 -8.80 11.79 6.40
CA TYR A 74 -8.55 10.80 5.36
C TYR A 74 -8.34 9.41 5.93
N VAL A 75 -8.73 8.41 5.13
CA VAL A 75 -8.48 6.98 5.36
C VAL A 75 -7.69 6.47 4.17
N ILE A 76 -6.46 6.04 4.41
CA ILE A 76 -5.56 5.53 3.39
C ILE A 76 -5.71 4.01 3.34
N VAL A 77 -5.97 3.45 2.17
CA VAL A 77 -5.99 2.00 1.96
C VAL A 77 -4.69 1.56 1.32
N MET A 78 -3.90 0.77 2.04
CA MET A 78 -2.64 0.19 1.59
C MET A 78 -2.93 -0.98 0.65
N ALA A 79 -3.09 -0.67 -0.67
CA ALA A 79 -3.42 -1.67 -1.68
C ALA A 79 -2.16 -2.38 -2.21
N TYR A 80 -1.35 -2.87 -1.28
CA TYR A 80 -0.13 -3.66 -1.53
C TYR A 80 0.03 -4.74 -0.46
N ASP A 81 1.12 -5.53 -0.59
CA ASP A 81 1.34 -6.76 0.18
C ASP A 81 0.18 -7.77 0.04
N GLU A 82 -0.45 -7.82 -1.16
CA GLU A 82 -1.40 -8.87 -1.55
C GLU A 82 -0.78 -10.25 -1.32
N HIS A 83 0.50 -10.40 -1.71
CA HIS A 83 1.37 -11.51 -1.36
C HIS A 83 2.62 -10.98 -0.65
N TYR A 84 2.85 -11.46 0.57
CA TYR A 84 3.87 -10.95 1.48
C TYR A 84 4.85 -12.04 1.94
N ALA A 85 5.94 -11.64 2.58
CA ALA A 85 6.96 -12.57 3.07
C ALA A 85 6.37 -13.64 4.00
N GLY A 86 6.63 -14.90 3.67
CA GLY A 86 6.08 -16.05 4.40
C GLY A 86 4.68 -16.50 3.94
N GLY A 87 4.06 -15.78 3.01
CA GLY A 87 2.81 -16.15 2.34
C GLY A 87 3.04 -16.97 1.06
N VAL A 88 1.99 -17.04 0.25
CA VAL A 88 2.02 -17.70 -1.07
C VAL A 88 2.74 -16.81 -2.08
N VAL A 89 3.45 -17.42 -3.03
CA VAL A 89 4.10 -16.73 -4.16
C VAL A 89 3.06 -16.00 -5.00
N GLY A 90 3.30 -14.73 -5.31
CA GLY A 90 2.42 -13.92 -6.14
C GLY A 90 2.84 -12.46 -6.20
N THR A 91 2.02 -11.65 -6.85
CA THR A 91 2.24 -10.21 -6.97
C THR A 91 2.06 -9.47 -5.64
N VAL A 92 2.79 -8.39 -5.47
CA VAL A 92 2.62 -7.49 -4.29
C VAL A 92 1.30 -6.71 -4.40
N SER A 93 0.85 -6.40 -5.62
CA SER A 93 -0.33 -5.56 -5.84
C SER A 93 -0.82 -5.75 -7.28
N SER A 94 -1.81 -6.60 -7.48
CA SER A 94 -2.51 -6.69 -8.76
C SER A 94 -3.42 -5.48 -8.98
N LEU A 95 -3.78 -5.21 -10.24
CA LEU A 95 -4.74 -4.15 -10.56
C LEU A 95 -6.10 -4.41 -9.90
N SER A 96 -6.58 -5.66 -9.93
CA SER A 96 -7.83 -6.04 -9.27
C SER A 96 -7.78 -5.86 -7.76
N TYR A 97 -6.63 -6.13 -7.12
CA TYR A 97 -6.47 -5.91 -5.68
C TYR A 97 -6.60 -4.44 -5.30
N VAL A 98 -6.08 -3.53 -6.13
CA VAL A 98 -6.25 -2.08 -5.94
C VAL A 98 -7.72 -1.69 -6.12
N GLN A 99 -8.37 -2.14 -7.20
CA GLN A 99 -9.77 -1.83 -7.50
C GLN A 99 -10.71 -2.33 -6.41
N ASP A 100 -10.58 -3.59 -6.00
CA ASP A 100 -11.39 -4.20 -4.95
C ASP A 100 -11.12 -3.56 -3.59
N GLY A 101 -9.86 -3.24 -3.30
CA GLY A 101 -9.47 -2.55 -2.07
C GLY A 101 -10.13 -1.18 -1.92
N LEU A 102 -10.15 -0.40 -3.01
CA LEU A 102 -10.84 0.90 -3.06
C LEU A 102 -12.36 0.72 -2.93
N ALA A 103 -12.96 -0.15 -3.74
CA ALA A 103 -14.41 -0.38 -3.73
C ALA A 103 -14.90 -0.81 -2.34
N ASN A 104 -14.27 -1.81 -1.74
CA ASN A 104 -14.63 -2.33 -0.42
C ASN A 104 -14.39 -1.28 0.69
N THR A 105 -13.39 -0.42 0.57
CA THR A 105 -13.16 0.67 1.52
C THR A 105 -14.26 1.73 1.40
N MET A 106 -14.68 2.08 0.19
CA MET A 106 -15.70 3.09 -0.08
C MET A 106 -17.12 2.65 0.31
N GLU A 107 -17.36 1.36 0.53
CA GLU A 107 -18.60 0.90 1.19
C GLU A 107 -18.72 1.39 2.64
N LEU A 108 -17.60 1.68 3.30
CA LEU A 108 -17.50 2.01 4.72
C LEU A 108 -17.12 3.48 4.97
N VAL A 109 -16.40 4.09 4.03
CA VAL A 109 -15.78 5.42 4.13
C VAL A 109 -16.24 6.27 2.95
N PRO A 110 -16.67 7.53 3.14
CA PRO A 110 -16.95 8.44 2.03
C PRO A 110 -15.76 8.54 1.08
N LYS A 111 -15.99 8.38 -0.23
CA LYS A 111 -14.94 8.31 -1.24
C LYS A 111 -14.00 9.52 -1.25
N GLU A 112 -14.54 10.71 -0.96
CA GLU A 112 -13.79 11.96 -0.87
C GLU A 112 -12.83 12.02 0.33
N LYS A 113 -12.83 10.99 1.19
CA LYS A 113 -11.88 10.78 2.28
C LYS A 113 -10.94 9.60 2.06
N VAL A 114 -11.15 8.81 1.01
CA VAL A 114 -10.32 7.65 0.72
C VAL A 114 -9.11 8.06 -0.10
N ILE A 115 -7.93 7.61 0.31
CA ILE A 115 -6.69 7.73 -0.47
C ILE A 115 -6.23 6.31 -0.81
N GLY A 116 -6.00 6.03 -2.10
CA GLY A 116 -5.46 4.74 -2.54
C GLY A 116 -3.95 4.73 -2.47
N ALA A 117 -3.35 3.84 -1.67
CA ALA A 117 -1.90 3.71 -1.60
C ALA A 117 -1.42 2.54 -2.47
N VAL A 118 -0.47 2.82 -3.37
CA VAL A 118 0.13 1.87 -4.30
C VAL A 118 1.62 1.69 -4.03
N PRO A 119 2.23 0.53 -4.42
CA PRO A 119 3.63 0.27 -4.12
C PRO A 119 4.58 0.86 -5.15
N PHE A 120 5.73 1.36 -4.71
CA PHE A 120 6.94 1.58 -5.52
C PHE A 120 7.93 0.43 -5.38
N PHE A 121 7.45 -0.74 -4.98
CA PHE A 121 8.25 -1.92 -4.79
C PHE A 121 7.53 -3.17 -5.31
N THR A 122 8.31 -4.18 -5.54
CA THR A 122 7.82 -5.53 -5.79
C THR A 122 8.59 -6.53 -4.93
N ARG A 123 8.40 -7.82 -5.19
CA ARG A 123 9.02 -8.89 -4.46
C ARG A 123 9.62 -9.92 -5.41
N ILE A 124 10.88 -10.25 -5.21
CA ILE A 124 11.52 -11.39 -5.86
C ILE A 124 11.35 -12.58 -4.94
N TRP A 125 10.68 -13.59 -5.44
CA TRP A 125 10.46 -14.85 -4.76
C TRP A 125 11.48 -15.87 -5.19
N THR A 126 12.02 -16.66 -4.28
CA THR A 126 12.92 -17.76 -4.57
C THR A 126 12.30 -19.05 -4.03
N VAL A 127 12.08 -20.01 -4.93
CA VAL A 127 11.59 -21.35 -4.59
C VAL A 127 12.72 -22.36 -4.84
N ARG A 128 13.08 -23.10 -3.79
CA ARG A 128 14.12 -24.14 -3.87
C ARG A 128 13.78 -25.28 -2.91
N ASP A 129 13.85 -26.51 -3.36
CA ASP A 129 13.60 -27.72 -2.56
C ASP A 129 12.27 -27.65 -1.76
N GLY A 130 11.23 -27.08 -2.40
CA GLY A 130 9.91 -26.89 -1.76
C GLY A 130 9.88 -25.80 -0.69
N LYS A 131 10.95 -25.05 -0.49
CA LYS A 131 10.99 -23.88 0.40
C LYS A 131 10.88 -22.60 -0.41
N THR A 132 10.06 -21.69 0.10
CA THR A 132 9.86 -20.36 -0.48
C THR A 132 10.47 -19.31 0.43
N THR A 133 11.25 -18.42 -0.17
CA THR A 133 11.74 -17.20 0.46
C THR A 133 11.47 -16.02 -0.45
N SER A 134 11.51 -14.80 0.06
CA SER A 134 11.35 -13.62 -0.78
C SER A 134 12.08 -12.41 -0.20
N ARG A 135 12.36 -11.45 -1.08
CA ARG A 135 12.92 -10.14 -0.71
C ARG A 135 12.14 -9.04 -1.43
N ALA A 136 11.77 -8.00 -0.71
CA ALA A 136 11.22 -6.79 -1.31
C ALA A 136 12.31 -6.00 -2.01
N VAL A 137 12.01 -5.43 -3.17
CA VAL A 137 12.91 -4.62 -3.98
C VAL A 137 12.15 -3.43 -4.55
N GLY A 138 12.71 -2.22 -4.48
CA GLY A 138 12.14 -1.05 -5.13
C GLY A 138 12.17 -1.16 -6.66
N MET A 139 11.36 -0.35 -7.36
CA MET A 139 11.22 -0.38 -8.83
C MET A 139 12.56 -0.30 -9.55
N THR A 140 13.42 0.66 -9.18
CA THR A 140 14.75 0.83 -9.79
C THR A 140 15.65 -0.40 -9.57
N ALA A 141 15.60 -1.01 -8.38
CA ALA A 141 16.39 -2.21 -8.08
C ALA A 141 15.85 -3.45 -8.80
N ALA A 142 14.54 -3.54 -8.97
CA ALA A 142 13.88 -4.61 -9.74
C ALA A 142 14.26 -4.55 -11.23
N SER A 143 14.21 -3.36 -11.84
CA SER A 143 14.64 -3.14 -13.22
C SER A 143 16.09 -3.59 -13.44
N ARG A 144 16.99 -3.17 -12.55
CA ARG A 144 18.41 -3.58 -12.60
C ARG A 144 18.57 -5.09 -12.50
N TRP A 145 17.85 -5.73 -11.58
CA TRP A 145 17.91 -7.19 -11.42
C TRP A 145 17.44 -7.92 -12.68
N ILE A 146 16.39 -7.45 -13.35
CA ILE A 146 15.89 -8.00 -14.61
C ILE A 146 16.95 -7.88 -15.72
N GLU A 147 17.57 -6.71 -15.86
CA GLU A 147 18.61 -6.45 -16.87
C GLU A 147 19.85 -7.31 -16.62
N GLU A 148 20.37 -7.34 -15.40
CA GLU A 148 21.58 -8.10 -15.03
C GLU A 148 21.41 -9.61 -15.23
N ASN A 149 20.21 -10.14 -15.03
CA ASN A 149 19.90 -11.56 -15.16
C ASN A 149 19.23 -11.91 -16.51
N GLN A 150 19.02 -10.93 -17.40
CA GLN A 150 18.39 -11.11 -18.70
C GLN A 150 17.03 -11.83 -18.62
N VAL A 151 16.21 -11.46 -17.63
CA VAL A 151 14.91 -12.09 -17.38
C VAL A 151 13.94 -11.69 -18.49
N GLU A 152 13.36 -12.68 -19.18
CA GLU A 152 12.30 -12.44 -20.15
C GLU A 152 10.99 -12.13 -19.42
N LEU A 153 10.35 -11.01 -19.79
CA LEU A 153 9.11 -10.53 -19.19
C LEU A 153 7.93 -10.78 -20.12
N GLN A 154 6.85 -11.28 -19.55
CA GLN A 154 5.53 -11.42 -20.20
C GLN A 154 4.51 -10.55 -19.50
N TRP A 155 3.75 -9.75 -20.27
CA TRP A 155 2.63 -8.99 -19.71
C TRP A 155 1.45 -9.93 -19.39
N LEU A 156 0.89 -9.79 -18.18
CA LEU A 156 -0.30 -10.51 -17.71
C LEU A 156 -1.46 -9.50 -17.59
N ASP A 157 -2.42 -9.57 -18.50
CA ASP A 157 -3.55 -8.64 -18.54
C ASP A 157 -4.46 -8.75 -17.31
N ASP A 158 -4.61 -9.94 -16.75
CA ASP A 158 -5.42 -10.23 -15.56
C ASP A 158 -4.83 -9.67 -14.27
N VAL A 159 -3.50 -9.49 -14.25
CA VAL A 159 -2.77 -8.92 -13.10
C VAL A 159 -2.48 -7.44 -13.29
N GLY A 160 -2.34 -7.00 -14.55
CA GLY A 160 -1.89 -5.65 -14.91
C GLY A 160 -0.41 -5.42 -14.66
N GLN A 161 0.43 -6.47 -14.81
CA GLN A 161 1.88 -6.42 -14.57
C GLN A 161 2.67 -7.30 -15.51
N TYR A 162 3.96 -7.01 -15.69
CA TYR A 162 4.91 -7.93 -16.28
C TYR A 162 5.31 -9.00 -15.28
N TYR A 163 5.40 -10.24 -15.75
CA TYR A 163 5.85 -11.41 -15.00
C TYR A 163 7.12 -11.96 -15.62
N GLY A 164 8.05 -12.42 -14.78
CA GLY A 164 9.27 -13.10 -15.22
C GLY A 164 9.70 -14.22 -14.29
N GLU A 165 10.43 -15.17 -14.88
CA GLU A 165 11.04 -16.30 -14.17
C GLU A 165 12.55 -16.37 -14.48
N LEU A 166 13.34 -16.70 -13.45
CA LEU A 166 14.75 -17.00 -13.58
C LEU A 166 15.04 -18.38 -12.97
N LYS A 167 15.56 -19.29 -13.78
CA LYS A 167 15.95 -20.64 -13.33
C LYS A 167 17.43 -20.66 -12.98
N GLY A 168 17.74 -20.94 -11.73
CA GLY A 168 19.12 -21.10 -11.25
C GLY A 168 19.70 -22.47 -11.59
N GLU A 169 21.04 -22.54 -11.78
CA GLU A 169 21.77 -23.79 -12.02
C GLU A 169 21.68 -24.78 -10.84
N ASP A 170 21.36 -24.26 -9.65
CA ASP A 170 21.19 -25.02 -8.41
C ASP A 170 19.75 -25.56 -8.21
N GLY A 171 18.91 -25.47 -9.25
CA GLY A 171 17.52 -25.93 -9.23
C GLY A 171 16.55 -24.96 -8.56
N SER A 172 16.99 -23.77 -8.15
CA SER A 172 16.09 -22.71 -7.69
C SER A 172 15.33 -22.09 -8.86
N VAL A 173 14.15 -21.54 -8.57
CA VAL A 173 13.41 -20.68 -9.49
C VAL A 173 13.08 -19.39 -8.78
N GLU A 174 13.43 -18.27 -9.38
CA GLU A 174 13.01 -16.96 -8.92
C GLU A 174 11.86 -16.45 -9.78
N TYR A 175 10.90 -15.77 -9.13
CA TYR A 175 9.72 -15.21 -9.74
C TYR A 175 9.60 -13.73 -9.39
N ILE A 176 9.15 -12.92 -10.35
CA ILE A 176 8.87 -11.52 -10.16
C ILE A 176 7.58 -11.11 -10.88
N TRP A 177 6.74 -10.32 -10.23
CA TRP A 177 5.71 -9.50 -10.84
C TRP A 177 6.20 -8.06 -10.76
N MET A 178 6.57 -7.50 -11.90
CA MET A 178 7.24 -6.20 -11.95
C MET A 178 6.27 -5.07 -11.65
N GLU A 179 6.63 -4.22 -10.68
CA GLU A 179 6.02 -2.90 -10.57
C GLU A 179 6.82 -1.95 -11.44
N ASP A 180 6.19 -1.41 -12.48
CA ASP A 180 6.78 -0.50 -13.46
C ASP A 180 5.86 0.68 -13.78
N LEU A 181 6.28 1.54 -14.70
CA LEU A 181 5.47 2.72 -15.07
C LEU A 181 4.10 2.34 -15.64
N ARG A 182 4.02 1.27 -16.45
CA ARG A 182 2.76 0.82 -17.05
C ARG A 182 1.79 0.26 -16.02
N SER A 183 2.26 -0.57 -15.11
CA SER A 183 1.42 -1.13 -14.04
C SER A 183 0.98 -0.03 -13.06
N LEU A 184 1.85 0.93 -12.81
CA LEU A 184 1.55 2.06 -11.93
C LEU A 184 0.53 3.02 -12.56
N GLU A 185 0.62 3.29 -13.88
CA GLU A 185 -0.34 4.09 -14.62
C GLU A 185 -1.76 3.49 -14.48
N LEU A 186 -1.90 2.20 -14.72
CA LEU A 186 -3.19 1.50 -14.57
C LEU A 186 -3.77 1.62 -13.15
N LYS A 187 -2.91 1.54 -12.14
CA LYS A 187 -3.32 1.70 -10.74
C LYS A 187 -3.69 3.14 -10.40
N ALA A 188 -2.93 4.11 -10.91
CA ALA A 188 -3.22 5.53 -10.73
C ALA A 188 -4.57 5.90 -11.40
N GLU A 189 -4.82 5.39 -12.62
CA GLU A 189 -6.11 5.51 -13.30
C GLU A 189 -7.25 4.88 -12.47
N ALA A 190 -7.04 3.67 -11.93
CA ALA A 190 -8.04 3.02 -11.08
C ALA A 190 -8.36 3.83 -9.82
N VAL A 191 -7.35 4.46 -9.19
CA VAL A 191 -7.56 5.36 -8.04
C VAL A 191 -8.35 6.60 -8.47
N ALA A 192 -7.98 7.24 -9.58
CA ALA A 192 -8.67 8.43 -10.10
C ALA A 192 -10.13 8.13 -10.47
N ASP A 193 -10.36 7.05 -11.22
CA ASP A 193 -11.71 6.63 -11.68
C ASP A 193 -12.63 6.24 -10.51
N SER A 194 -12.08 5.76 -9.40
CA SER A 194 -12.88 5.45 -8.21
C SER A 194 -13.49 6.71 -7.55
N GLY A 195 -12.95 7.89 -7.85
CA GLY A 195 -13.31 9.15 -7.21
C GLY A 195 -12.74 9.31 -5.80
N ALA A 196 -11.65 8.61 -5.49
CA ALA A 196 -10.86 8.78 -4.27
C ALA A 196 -10.31 10.21 -4.15
N ALA A 197 -10.00 10.63 -2.92
CA ALA A 197 -9.43 11.94 -2.63
C ALA A 197 -8.01 12.12 -3.17
N GLY A 198 -7.29 11.03 -3.39
CA GLY A 198 -5.92 11.07 -3.89
C GLY A 198 -5.23 9.72 -3.91
N ILE A 199 -3.97 9.75 -4.32
CA ILE A 199 -3.08 8.61 -4.36
C ILE A 199 -1.93 8.80 -3.35
N ALA A 200 -1.51 7.73 -2.70
CA ALA A 200 -0.30 7.65 -1.89
C ALA A 200 0.62 6.55 -2.44
N CYS A 201 1.90 6.62 -2.13
CA CYS A 201 2.86 5.66 -2.65
C CYS A 201 3.85 5.21 -1.56
N TRP A 202 4.13 3.93 -1.49
CA TRP A 202 5.16 3.38 -0.61
C TRP A 202 6.31 2.80 -1.41
N LYS A 203 7.53 3.34 -1.36
CA LYS A 203 7.92 4.57 -0.65
C LYS A 203 8.93 5.36 -1.48
N LEU A 204 9.07 6.63 -1.14
CA LEU A 204 10.10 7.52 -1.72
C LEU A 204 11.50 6.88 -1.69
N GLY A 205 12.23 7.01 -2.81
CA GLY A 205 13.56 6.45 -3.02
C GLY A 205 13.55 5.04 -3.62
N PHE A 206 12.38 4.47 -3.91
CA PHE A 206 12.23 3.18 -4.60
C PHE A 206 11.87 3.34 -6.08
N GLU A 207 11.32 4.50 -6.43
CA GLU A 207 10.85 4.84 -7.76
C GLU A 207 11.96 5.33 -8.68
N PRO A 208 11.80 5.18 -10.00
CA PRO A 208 12.51 5.98 -11.00
C PRO A 208 11.88 7.37 -11.11
N GLU A 209 12.64 8.35 -11.65
CA GLU A 209 12.19 9.75 -11.75
C GLU A 209 10.92 9.90 -12.60
N GLU A 210 10.76 9.08 -13.62
CA GLU A 210 9.64 9.08 -14.56
C GLU A 210 8.28 8.74 -13.93
N VAL A 211 8.28 8.18 -12.71
CA VAL A 211 7.05 7.86 -11.97
C VAL A 211 6.18 9.11 -11.76
N TRP A 212 6.80 10.26 -11.56
CA TRP A 212 6.07 11.52 -11.29
C TRP A 212 5.25 12.02 -12.47
N ASP A 213 5.61 11.63 -13.71
CA ASP A 213 4.83 11.92 -14.91
C ASP A 213 3.56 11.05 -15.02
N VAL A 214 3.57 9.90 -14.34
CA VAL A 214 2.48 8.92 -14.36
C VAL A 214 1.45 9.15 -13.27
N ILE A 215 1.90 9.44 -12.04
CA ILE A 215 1.00 9.55 -10.87
C ILE A 215 0.50 10.97 -10.61
N ASN A 216 1.01 11.96 -11.34
CA ASN A 216 0.62 13.34 -11.20
C ASN A 216 0.23 13.90 -12.58
N PRO A 217 -0.85 13.38 -13.20
CA PRO A 217 -1.28 13.76 -14.53
C PRO A 217 -1.82 15.21 -14.61
#